data_39f82e0cd543d41fa7e22d5a5adaf90c
#
_entry.id   39f82e0cd543d41fa7e22d5a5adaf90c
#
_cell.length_a   1.000
_cell.length_b   1.000
_cell.length_c   1.000
_cell.angle_alpha   90.00
_cell.angle_beta   90.00
_cell.angle_gamma   90.00
#
_symmetry.space_group_name_H-M   'P 1'
#
loop_
_entity.id
_entity.type
_entity.pdbx_description
1 polymer ?
#
loop_
_entity_poly.entity_id
_entity_poly.type
_entity_poly.pdbx_seq_one_letter_code
_entity_poly.pdbx_strand_id
1 'polypeptide(L)'
;MPRADAIAAEADKALTANRQIAPFSTRVSGFDNRAAYAVTPRLRALRETRGERPVGRKIGFTNRGIWPEYGVYEPIWGYMYDATVHEVAPGTVVDLSHLPEPRIEPEIVLGLEADLEQGMSAADIARAIGWVAHGFEIVQSIFPRWRFSAADCIADGGLHGALYLGPRQMVEPRDRAALPEQLAALTVTLSRDGSVVDSGAGSNALDGPIEALRHLVGVLADDPENPPITADEMISTGTLTRAFPVSPGQRWSTVIGGFDLPGMDVTIA
;
A
#
# COMPACT_ATOMS: atom_id res chain seq x y z
N MET A 1 25.90 -3.71 -5.31
CA MET A 1 25.32 -5.06 -5.48
C MET A 1 25.49 -5.95 -4.24
N PRO A 2 26.66 -6.36 -3.72
CA PRO A 2 26.70 -7.24 -2.53
C PRO A 2 25.98 -6.71 -1.30
N ARG A 3 25.86 -5.40 -1.18
CA ARG A 3 25.21 -4.72 -0.05
C ARG A 3 23.68 -4.78 -0.12
N ALA A 4 23.08 -4.61 -1.30
CA ALA A 4 21.62 -4.69 -1.48
C ALA A 4 21.13 -6.12 -1.25
N ASP A 5 21.87 -7.14 -1.70
CA ASP A 5 21.54 -8.55 -1.46
C ASP A 5 21.57 -8.90 0.04
N ALA A 6 22.55 -8.39 0.79
CA ALA A 6 22.66 -8.61 2.23
C ALA A 6 21.50 -7.92 3.00
N ILE A 7 21.12 -6.70 2.59
CA ILE A 7 20.02 -5.97 3.18
C ILE A 7 18.68 -6.69 2.87
N ALA A 8 18.46 -7.11 1.63
CA ALA A 8 17.28 -7.86 1.23
C ALA A 8 17.13 -9.16 2.04
N ALA A 9 18.21 -9.93 2.17
CA ALA A 9 18.19 -11.16 2.96
C ALA A 9 17.91 -10.91 4.46
N GLU A 10 18.41 -9.81 5.02
CA GLU A 10 18.14 -9.46 6.41
C GLU A 10 16.71 -8.97 6.61
N ALA A 11 16.20 -8.13 5.70
CA ALA A 11 14.80 -7.67 5.71
C ALA A 11 13.84 -8.84 5.56
N ASP A 12 14.07 -9.72 4.58
CA ASP A 12 13.28 -10.91 4.34
C ASP A 12 13.23 -11.85 5.57
N LYS A 13 14.38 -12.06 6.20
CA LYS A 13 14.47 -12.86 7.43
C LYS A 13 13.73 -12.19 8.61
N ALA A 14 13.76 -10.87 8.70
CA ALA A 14 13.05 -10.15 9.75
C ALA A 14 11.53 -10.25 9.55
N LEU A 15 11.06 -10.03 8.31
CA LEU A 15 9.66 -10.17 7.91
C LEU A 15 9.12 -11.57 8.19
N THR A 16 9.80 -12.60 7.68
CA THR A 16 9.35 -13.99 7.83
C THR A 16 9.40 -14.51 9.27
N ALA A 17 10.30 -13.98 10.10
CA ALA A 17 10.43 -14.38 11.50
C ALA A 17 9.62 -13.50 12.47
N ASN A 18 8.79 -12.57 11.97
CA ASN A 18 8.10 -11.56 12.80
C ASN A 18 9.07 -10.92 13.81
N ARG A 19 10.21 -10.43 13.33
CA ARG A 19 11.27 -9.93 14.20
C ARG A 19 11.65 -8.51 13.83
N GLN A 20 11.74 -7.65 14.82
CA GLN A 20 12.24 -6.29 14.65
C GLN A 20 13.78 -6.22 14.66
N ILE A 21 14.32 -5.29 13.87
CA ILE A 21 15.76 -5.03 13.71
C ILE A 21 16.06 -3.53 13.81
N ALA A 22 17.32 -3.19 14.03
CA ALA A 22 17.74 -1.78 13.97
C ALA A 22 17.63 -1.25 12.53
N PRO A 23 17.16 -0.01 12.30
CA PRO A 23 17.07 0.59 10.98
C PRO A 23 18.38 0.52 10.20
N PHE A 24 18.30 0.23 8.92
CA PHE A 24 19.47 0.18 8.02
C PHE A 24 20.15 1.54 7.93
N SER A 25 19.37 2.61 7.89
CA SER A 25 19.88 3.99 7.84
C SER A 25 20.79 4.36 9.00
N THR A 26 20.63 3.73 10.17
CA THR A 26 21.47 4.01 11.37
C THR A 26 22.81 3.28 11.37
N ARG A 27 22.99 2.25 10.53
CA ARG A 27 24.17 1.35 10.55
C ARG A 27 24.82 1.15 9.18
N VAL A 28 24.16 1.66 8.12
CA VAL A 28 24.66 1.54 6.75
C VAL A 28 24.92 2.95 6.21
N SER A 29 26.21 3.36 6.15
CA SER A 29 26.59 4.69 5.68
C SER A 29 26.11 4.95 4.24
N GLY A 30 25.42 6.10 3.97
CA GLY A 30 24.91 6.46 2.66
C GLY A 30 23.74 5.60 2.19
N PHE A 31 22.93 5.06 3.13
CA PHE A 31 21.72 4.33 2.79
C PHE A 31 20.59 5.34 2.58
N ASP A 32 20.40 5.71 1.32
CA ASP A 32 19.36 6.61 0.82
C ASP A 32 18.26 5.84 0.06
N ASN A 33 17.25 6.55 -0.45
CA ASN A 33 16.12 5.94 -1.16
C ASN A 33 16.55 5.19 -2.42
N ARG A 34 17.55 5.69 -3.15
CA ARG A 34 18.09 5.02 -4.32
C ARG A 34 18.73 3.68 -3.95
N ALA A 35 19.53 3.66 -2.87
CA ALA A 35 20.13 2.42 -2.37
C ALA A 35 19.06 1.45 -1.85
N ALA A 36 17.98 1.96 -1.28
CA ALA A 36 16.85 1.15 -0.81
C ALA A 36 16.03 0.55 -1.95
N TYR A 37 15.75 1.31 -3.02
CA TYR A 37 15.08 0.76 -4.20
C TYR A 37 15.90 -0.31 -4.92
N ALA A 38 17.22 -0.29 -4.82
CA ALA A 38 18.04 -1.42 -5.27
C ALA A 38 17.83 -2.70 -4.44
N VAL A 39 17.25 -2.63 -3.23
CA VAL A 39 16.88 -3.80 -2.42
C VAL A 39 15.58 -4.45 -2.92
N THR A 40 14.65 -3.65 -3.43
CA THR A 40 13.29 -4.09 -3.82
C THR A 40 13.26 -5.29 -4.77
N PRO A 41 14.00 -5.33 -5.92
CA PRO A 41 13.99 -6.50 -6.80
C PRO A 41 14.64 -7.74 -6.17
N ARG A 42 15.55 -7.57 -5.22
CA ARG A 42 16.21 -8.67 -4.50
C ARG A 42 15.25 -9.28 -3.46
N LEU A 43 14.52 -8.43 -2.73
CA LEU A 43 13.48 -8.88 -1.81
C LEU A 43 12.37 -9.62 -2.58
N ARG A 44 11.96 -9.08 -3.73
CA ARG A 44 11.02 -9.75 -4.63
C ARG A 44 11.52 -11.13 -5.04
N ALA A 45 12.76 -11.26 -5.51
CA ALA A 45 13.33 -12.54 -5.92
C ALA A 45 13.36 -13.58 -4.78
N LEU A 46 13.65 -13.16 -3.54
CA LEU A 46 13.60 -14.04 -2.36
C LEU A 46 12.18 -14.56 -2.12
N ARG A 47 11.16 -13.72 -2.23
CA ARG A 47 9.75 -14.09 -2.07
C ARG A 47 9.29 -15.02 -3.19
N GLU A 48 9.64 -14.73 -4.44
CA GLU A 48 9.36 -15.60 -5.59
C GLU A 48 10.00 -17.00 -5.45
N THR A 49 11.21 -17.10 -4.84
CA THR A 49 11.85 -18.39 -4.54
C THR A 49 11.03 -19.23 -3.56
N ARG A 50 10.20 -18.62 -2.71
CA ARG A 50 9.25 -19.31 -1.83
C ARG A 50 7.91 -19.64 -2.50
N GLY A 51 7.75 -19.29 -3.78
CA GLY A 51 6.52 -19.52 -4.55
C GLY A 51 5.48 -18.41 -4.45
N GLU A 52 5.79 -17.29 -3.79
CA GLU A 52 4.92 -16.12 -3.75
C GLU A 52 4.97 -15.38 -5.09
N ARG A 53 3.83 -14.89 -5.56
CA ARG A 53 3.75 -14.16 -6.84
C ARG A 53 3.35 -12.71 -6.60
N PRO A 54 4.08 -11.73 -7.17
CA PRO A 54 3.63 -10.35 -7.17
C PRO A 54 2.26 -10.26 -7.88
N VAL A 55 1.31 -9.57 -7.25
CA VAL A 55 -0.04 -9.35 -7.81
C VAL A 55 -0.34 -7.87 -7.98
N GLY A 56 0.58 -7.01 -7.58
CA GLY A 56 0.44 -5.57 -7.70
C GLY A 56 1.40 -4.82 -6.78
N ARG A 57 1.10 -3.53 -6.57
CA ARG A 57 1.94 -2.62 -5.78
C ARG A 57 1.09 -1.79 -4.83
N LYS A 58 1.70 -1.43 -3.69
CA LYS A 58 1.14 -0.45 -2.77
C LYS A 58 1.95 0.84 -2.84
N ILE A 59 1.29 1.97 -2.62
CA ILE A 59 1.92 3.29 -2.55
C ILE A 59 1.74 3.81 -1.12
N GLY A 60 2.83 3.96 -0.39
CA GLY A 60 2.82 4.49 0.97
C GLY A 60 3.12 5.98 1.02
N PHE A 61 2.78 6.64 2.13
CA PHE A 61 3.03 8.07 2.37
C PHE A 61 2.42 8.99 1.30
N THR A 62 1.29 8.61 0.72
CA THR A 62 0.54 9.47 -0.20
C THR A 62 -0.24 10.57 0.52
N ASN A 63 -0.59 10.34 1.79
CA ASN A 63 -1.24 11.34 2.63
C ASN A 63 -0.20 12.29 3.23
N ARG A 64 -0.10 13.50 2.67
CA ARG A 64 0.84 14.53 3.13
C ARG A 64 0.61 14.96 4.58
N GLY A 65 -0.59 14.75 5.11
CA GLY A 65 -0.93 15.08 6.50
C GLY A 65 -0.17 14.27 7.55
N ILE A 66 0.32 13.08 7.19
CA ILE A 66 1.07 12.21 8.11
C ILE A 66 2.59 12.37 7.99
N TRP A 67 3.10 13.09 7.00
CA TRP A 67 4.54 13.24 6.77
C TRP A 67 5.33 13.74 7.99
N PRO A 68 4.87 14.77 8.74
CA PRO A 68 5.59 15.22 9.93
C PRO A 68 5.64 14.16 11.05
N GLU A 69 4.63 13.28 11.14
CA GLU A 69 4.57 12.23 12.16
C GLU A 69 5.68 11.20 11.98
N TYR A 70 5.97 10.85 10.72
CA TYR A 70 6.95 9.81 10.38
C TYR A 70 8.30 10.35 9.90
N GLY A 71 8.40 11.66 9.62
CA GLY A 71 9.61 12.23 9.03
C GLY A 71 9.88 11.76 7.59
N VAL A 72 8.85 11.33 6.88
CA VAL A 72 8.91 10.89 5.48
C VAL A 72 8.12 11.86 4.63
N TYR A 73 8.76 12.49 3.66
CA TYR A 73 8.22 13.65 2.92
C TYR A 73 8.03 13.38 1.42
N GLU A 74 7.96 12.12 1.04
CA GLU A 74 7.71 11.69 -0.33
C GLU A 74 6.98 10.33 -0.32
N PRO A 75 6.18 10.02 -1.35
CA PRO A 75 5.60 8.70 -1.50
C PRO A 75 6.68 7.64 -1.73
N ILE A 76 6.41 6.46 -1.22
CA ILE A 76 7.20 5.25 -1.46
C ILE A 76 6.31 4.16 -2.04
N TRP A 77 6.91 3.09 -2.56
CA TRP A 77 6.14 1.95 -3.04
C TRP A 77 6.79 0.61 -2.67
N GLY A 78 6.00 -0.45 -2.72
CA GLY A 78 6.43 -1.82 -2.54
C GLY A 78 5.53 -2.80 -3.29
N TYR A 79 5.99 -4.05 -3.46
CA TYR A 79 5.19 -5.11 -4.06
C TYR A 79 4.18 -5.70 -3.07
N MET A 80 3.01 -6.05 -3.57
CA MET A 80 2.03 -6.92 -2.91
C MET A 80 2.06 -8.31 -3.57
N TYR A 81 1.80 -9.34 -2.76
CA TYR A 81 1.91 -10.74 -3.20
C TYR A 81 0.61 -11.50 -2.97
N ASP A 82 0.38 -12.55 -3.75
CA ASP A 82 -0.79 -13.42 -3.60
C ASP A 82 -0.93 -14.00 -2.17
N ALA A 83 0.18 -14.19 -1.48
CA ALA A 83 0.20 -14.64 -0.08
C ALA A 83 -0.23 -13.55 0.94
N THR A 84 -0.26 -12.27 0.55
CA THR A 84 -0.58 -11.14 1.45
C THR A 84 -1.83 -10.37 1.05
N VAL A 85 -2.47 -10.73 -0.08
CA VAL A 85 -3.72 -10.12 -0.53
C VAL A 85 -4.87 -11.11 -0.33
N HIS A 86 -5.89 -10.71 0.42
CA HIS A 86 -7.01 -11.55 0.83
C HIS A 86 -8.33 -10.88 0.48
N GLU A 87 -9.15 -11.50 -0.34
CA GLU A 87 -10.54 -11.05 -0.53
C GLU A 87 -11.36 -11.47 0.70
N VAL A 88 -12.11 -10.53 1.28
CA VAL A 88 -12.84 -10.77 2.51
C VAL A 88 -14.29 -10.31 2.43
N ALA A 89 -15.16 -11.05 3.13
CA ALA A 89 -16.54 -10.64 3.35
C ALA A 89 -16.65 -9.75 4.60
N PRO A 90 -17.70 -8.91 4.71
CA PRO A 90 -17.95 -8.16 5.93
C PRO A 90 -18.04 -9.06 7.17
N GLY A 91 -17.42 -8.63 8.28
CA GLY A 91 -17.37 -9.39 9.53
C GLY A 91 -16.29 -10.47 9.59
N THR A 92 -15.40 -10.55 8.61
CA THR A 92 -14.27 -11.51 8.63
C THR A 92 -13.37 -11.25 9.84
N VAL A 93 -12.96 -12.35 10.49
CA VAL A 93 -11.93 -12.31 11.55
C VAL A 93 -10.56 -12.50 10.90
N VAL A 94 -9.63 -11.59 11.19
CA VAL A 94 -8.29 -11.58 10.61
C VAL A 94 -7.21 -11.74 11.68
N ASP A 95 -6.28 -12.65 11.45
CA ASP A 95 -5.14 -12.89 12.33
C ASP A 95 -3.94 -12.05 11.89
N LEU A 96 -3.52 -11.13 12.74
CA LEU A 96 -2.38 -10.23 12.54
C LEU A 96 -1.21 -10.53 13.51
N SER A 97 -1.27 -11.63 14.26
CA SER A 97 -0.27 -12.01 15.26
C SER A 97 1.14 -12.21 14.69
N HIS A 98 1.21 -12.46 13.36
CA HIS A 98 2.46 -12.63 12.62
C HIS A 98 3.07 -11.31 12.12
N LEU A 99 2.44 -10.15 12.38
CA LEU A 99 2.91 -8.85 11.95
C LEU A 99 3.42 -8.02 13.14
N PRO A 100 4.63 -7.43 13.09
CA PRO A 100 5.15 -6.60 14.17
C PRO A 100 4.50 -5.21 14.15
N GLU A 101 3.97 -4.79 15.30
CA GLU A 101 3.34 -3.47 15.50
C GLU A 101 2.33 -3.08 14.40
N PRO A 102 1.33 -3.93 14.05
CA PRO A 102 0.46 -3.70 12.90
C PRO A 102 -0.40 -2.46 13.08
N ARG A 103 -0.64 -1.75 11.96
CA ARG A 103 -1.57 -0.63 11.86
C ARG A 103 -2.51 -0.82 10.69
N ILE A 104 -3.74 -0.31 10.80
CA ILE A 104 -4.80 -0.41 9.79
C ILE A 104 -4.96 0.91 9.04
N GLU A 105 -5.09 0.82 7.72
CA GLU A 105 -5.23 1.92 6.78
C GLU A 105 -6.37 1.65 5.79
N PRO A 106 -7.44 2.47 5.75
CA PRO A 106 -8.44 2.37 4.69
C PRO A 106 -7.90 2.97 3.38
N GLU A 107 -7.97 2.18 2.30
CA GLU A 107 -7.41 2.54 1.00
C GLU A 107 -8.37 2.26 -0.16
N ILE A 108 -8.16 2.95 -1.29
CA ILE A 108 -8.74 2.59 -2.58
C ILE A 108 -7.74 1.73 -3.34
N VAL A 109 -8.24 0.66 -3.93
CA VAL A 109 -7.47 -0.27 -4.75
C VAL A 109 -7.98 -0.22 -6.18
N LEU A 110 -7.08 -0.06 -7.13
CA LEU A 110 -7.34 0.04 -8.56
C LEU A 110 -6.83 -1.23 -9.25
N GLY A 111 -7.66 -1.88 -10.05
CA GLY A 111 -7.27 -3.02 -10.86
C GLY A 111 -7.16 -2.65 -12.33
N LEU A 112 -6.09 -3.06 -12.98
CA LEU A 112 -5.72 -2.64 -14.32
C LEU A 112 -6.12 -3.67 -15.37
N GLU A 113 -6.61 -3.19 -16.54
CA GLU A 113 -6.88 -3.98 -17.75
C GLU A 113 -5.86 -3.73 -18.86
N ALA A 114 -5.01 -2.72 -18.71
CA ALA A 114 -4.00 -2.35 -19.70
C ALA A 114 -2.72 -1.88 -19.02
N ASP A 115 -1.61 -1.98 -19.75
CA ASP A 115 -0.31 -1.50 -19.32
C ASP A 115 -0.31 0.04 -19.17
N LEU A 116 0.49 0.53 -18.24
CA LEU A 116 0.66 1.96 -18.01
C LEU A 116 2.03 2.43 -18.50
N GLU A 117 2.05 3.58 -19.16
CA GLU A 117 3.26 4.18 -19.74
C GLU A 117 3.53 5.57 -19.16
N GLN A 118 4.82 5.94 -19.13
CA GLN A 118 5.23 7.29 -18.73
C GLN A 118 4.55 8.36 -19.59
N GLY A 119 4.14 9.44 -18.94
CA GLY A 119 3.49 10.58 -19.63
C GLY A 119 1.99 10.45 -19.81
N MET A 120 1.39 9.31 -19.43
CA MET A 120 -0.07 9.18 -19.42
C MET A 120 -0.69 10.25 -18.49
N SER A 121 -1.78 10.87 -18.99
CA SER A 121 -2.60 11.76 -18.18
C SER A 121 -3.47 10.95 -17.20
N ALA A 122 -4.05 11.61 -16.19
CA ALA A 122 -5.02 10.96 -15.29
C ALA A 122 -6.19 10.34 -16.07
N ALA A 123 -6.63 10.97 -17.15
CA ALA A 123 -7.67 10.44 -18.02
C ALA A 123 -7.22 9.20 -18.81
N ASP A 124 -5.94 9.12 -19.22
CA ASP A 124 -5.38 7.92 -19.87
C ASP A 124 -5.30 6.76 -18.90
N ILE A 125 -4.80 7.01 -17.69
CA ILE A 125 -4.73 6.01 -16.62
C ILE A 125 -6.14 5.53 -16.24
N ALA A 126 -7.11 6.43 -16.10
CA ALA A 126 -8.49 6.06 -15.80
C ALA A 126 -9.08 5.10 -16.85
N ARG A 127 -8.71 5.23 -18.13
CA ARG A 127 -9.14 4.29 -19.19
C ARG A 127 -8.59 2.88 -19.02
N ALA A 128 -7.46 2.72 -18.33
CA ALA A 128 -6.86 1.42 -18.04
C ALA A 128 -7.45 0.75 -16.78
N ILE A 129 -8.31 1.43 -16.01
CA ILE A 129 -8.93 0.87 -14.81
C ILE A 129 -10.09 -0.03 -15.19
N GLY A 130 -10.00 -1.32 -14.84
CA GLY A 130 -11.07 -2.31 -15.03
C GLY A 130 -12.00 -2.41 -13.82
N TRP A 131 -11.49 -2.24 -12.63
CA TRP A 131 -12.27 -2.28 -11.41
C TRP A 131 -11.67 -1.40 -10.30
N VAL A 132 -12.52 -1.01 -9.34
CA VAL A 132 -12.16 -0.32 -8.12
C VAL A 132 -12.65 -1.13 -6.94
N ALA A 133 -11.90 -1.15 -5.85
CA ALA A 133 -12.35 -1.72 -4.57
C ALA A 133 -11.91 -0.83 -3.40
N HIS A 134 -12.59 -0.99 -2.28
CA HIS A 134 -12.12 -0.49 -1.01
C HIS A 134 -11.49 -1.63 -0.22
N GLY A 135 -10.40 -1.35 0.48
CA GLY A 135 -9.69 -2.33 1.30
C GLY A 135 -9.11 -1.74 2.57
N PHE A 136 -8.71 -2.65 3.45
CA PHE A 136 -7.82 -2.32 4.56
C PHE A 136 -6.41 -2.83 4.24
N GLU A 137 -5.44 -1.92 4.08
CA GLU A 137 -4.05 -2.31 4.18
C GLU A 137 -3.68 -2.41 5.66
N ILE A 138 -3.03 -3.50 6.01
CA ILE A 138 -2.34 -3.66 7.29
C ILE A 138 -0.87 -3.40 7.02
N VAL A 139 -0.40 -2.28 7.49
CA VAL A 139 1.02 -1.95 7.47
C VAL A 139 1.70 -2.43 8.76
N GLN A 140 2.94 -2.79 8.66
CA GLN A 140 3.76 -3.32 9.74
C GLN A 140 5.15 -2.68 9.73
N SER A 141 5.93 -2.81 10.80
CA SER A 141 7.30 -2.31 10.80
C SER A 141 8.27 -3.29 11.46
N ILE A 142 9.26 -3.75 10.70
CA ILE A 142 10.40 -4.46 11.27
C ILE A 142 11.34 -3.52 12.06
N PHE A 143 11.03 -2.23 12.13
CA PHE A 143 11.79 -1.24 12.89
C PHE A 143 11.01 -0.84 14.15
N PRO A 144 11.59 -1.02 15.35
CA PRO A 144 10.88 -0.82 16.61
C PRO A 144 10.27 0.57 16.76
N ARG A 145 9.03 0.62 17.24
CA ARG A 145 8.30 1.85 17.56
C ARG A 145 8.11 2.78 16.36
N TRP A 146 8.05 2.21 15.15
CA TRP A 146 7.83 2.97 13.91
C TRP A 146 8.88 4.09 13.72
N ARG A 147 10.14 3.82 14.11
CA ARG A 147 11.25 4.77 13.92
C ARG A 147 12.16 4.29 12.80
N PHE A 148 12.12 5.02 11.70
CA PHE A 148 12.78 4.68 10.45
C PHE A 148 13.02 5.94 9.60
N SER A 149 13.77 5.81 8.52
CA SER A 149 13.82 6.76 7.39
C SER A 149 12.97 6.23 6.23
N ALA A 150 12.72 7.05 5.21
CA ALA A 150 12.06 6.61 3.97
C ALA A 150 12.79 5.40 3.34
N ALA A 151 14.12 5.43 3.32
CA ALA A 151 14.95 4.34 2.80
C ALA A 151 14.73 3.02 3.57
N ASP A 152 14.56 3.08 4.89
CA ASP A 152 14.24 1.90 5.69
C ASP A 152 12.89 1.31 5.28
N CYS A 153 11.86 2.15 5.13
CA CYS A 153 10.52 1.73 4.71
C CYS A 153 10.54 1.05 3.34
N ILE A 154 11.29 1.60 2.38
CA ILE A 154 11.45 1.01 1.04
C ILE A 154 12.09 -0.38 1.14
N ALA A 155 13.16 -0.52 1.94
CA ALA A 155 13.86 -1.79 2.13
C ALA A 155 13.04 -2.85 2.89
N ASP A 156 12.04 -2.44 3.65
CA ASP A 156 11.04 -3.29 4.31
C ASP A 156 9.89 -3.72 3.36
N GLY A 157 9.99 -3.40 2.07
CA GLY A 157 8.91 -3.67 1.11
C GLY A 157 7.74 -2.68 1.17
N GLY A 158 8.00 -1.44 1.58
CA GLY A 158 6.99 -0.39 1.68
C GLY A 158 6.12 -0.50 2.94
N LEU A 159 6.61 -1.18 3.99
CA LEU A 159 5.87 -1.49 5.22
C LEU A 159 4.64 -2.40 4.99
N HIS A 160 4.53 -3.06 3.84
CA HIS A 160 3.38 -3.91 3.52
C HIS A 160 3.35 -5.15 4.41
N GLY A 161 2.23 -5.36 5.12
CA GLY A 161 1.94 -6.58 5.87
C GLY A 161 0.91 -7.44 5.17
N ALA A 162 -0.31 -6.90 4.98
CA ALA A 162 -1.40 -7.56 4.26
C ALA A 162 -2.37 -6.54 3.65
N LEU A 163 -3.09 -6.93 2.60
CA LEU A 163 -4.23 -6.21 2.06
C LEU A 163 -5.49 -7.07 2.19
N TYR A 164 -6.47 -6.61 2.95
CA TYR A 164 -7.81 -7.19 3.01
C TYR A 164 -8.72 -6.41 2.08
N LEU A 165 -9.07 -7.03 0.96
CA LEU A 165 -9.79 -6.43 -0.15
C LEU A 165 -11.28 -6.72 -0.03
N GLY A 166 -12.12 -5.67 -0.10
CA GLY A 166 -13.56 -5.79 -0.23
C GLY A 166 -13.99 -6.15 -1.66
N PRO A 167 -15.30 -6.20 -1.91
CA PRO A 167 -15.82 -6.53 -3.23
C PRO A 167 -15.31 -5.57 -4.32
N ARG A 168 -14.91 -6.14 -5.46
CA ARG A 168 -14.51 -5.39 -6.65
C ARG A 168 -15.74 -4.84 -7.36
N GLN A 169 -15.72 -3.55 -7.66
CA GLN A 169 -16.71 -2.92 -8.53
C GLN A 169 -16.11 -2.74 -9.92
N MET A 170 -16.69 -3.42 -10.90
CA MET A 170 -16.28 -3.28 -12.29
C MET A 170 -16.62 -1.88 -12.80
N VAL A 171 -15.72 -1.29 -13.57
CA VAL A 171 -15.89 0.05 -14.13
C VAL A 171 -16.18 -0.05 -15.63
N GLU A 172 -17.40 0.30 -16.01
CA GLU A 172 -17.78 0.34 -17.43
C GLU A 172 -16.95 1.37 -18.18
N PRO A 173 -16.53 1.10 -19.42
CA PRO A 173 -15.70 2.03 -20.20
C PRO A 173 -16.23 3.47 -20.29
N ARG A 174 -17.58 3.62 -20.34
CA ARG A 174 -18.24 4.93 -20.39
C ARG A 174 -18.09 5.76 -19.12
N ASP A 175 -17.87 5.10 -17.98
CA ASP A 175 -17.81 5.74 -16.66
C ASP A 175 -16.37 6.09 -16.23
N ARG A 176 -15.36 5.54 -16.92
CA ARG A 176 -13.94 5.70 -16.59
C ARG A 176 -13.46 7.16 -16.63
N ALA A 177 -14.00 7.98 -17.53
CA ALA A 177 -13.61 9.38 -17.63
C ALA A 177 -13.90 10.21 -16.38
N ALA A 178 -14.89 9.80 -15.58
CA ALA A 178 -15.27 10.49 -14.33
C ALA A 178 -14.49 9.99 -13.10
N LEU A 179 -13.76 8.87 -13.19
CA LEU A 179 -13.08 8.27 -12.05
C LEU A 179 -12.09 9.21 -11.33
N PRO A 180 -11.25 10.01 -12.03
CA PRO A 180 -10.29 10.86 -11.33
C PRO A 180 -10.98 11.81 -10.36
N GLU A 181 -12.05 12.47 -10.78
CA GLU A 181 -12.80 13.40 -9.96
C GLU A 181 -13.62 12.68 -8.88
N GLN A 182 -14.31 11.61 -9.24
CA GLN A 182 -15.15 10.84 -8.31
C GLN A 182 -14.33 10.21 -7.19
N LEU A 183 -13.19 9.58 -7.50
CA LEU A 183 -12.34 8.95 -6.50
C LEU A 183 -11.62 9.99 -5.62
N ALA A 184 -11.25 11.15 -6.16
CA ALA A 184 -10.70 12.23 -5.34
C ALA A 184 -11.72 12.82 -4.37
N ALA A 185 -13.00 12.91 -4.77
CA ALA A 185 -14.09 13.49 -3.99
C ALA A 185 -14.73 12.52 -2.99
N LEU A 186 -14.51 11.20 -3.11
CA LEU A 186 -15.09 10.25 -2.17
C LEU A 186 -14.65 10.53 -0.72
N THR A 187 -15.49 10.14 0.23
CA THR A 187 -15.17 10.25 1.66
C THR A 187 -15.15 8.88 2.32
N VAL A 188 -14.36 8.75 3.38
CA VAL A 188 -14.34 7.57 4.24
C VAL A 188 -14.51 7.98 5.70
N THR A 189 -15.33 7.25 6.43
CA THR A 189 -15.41 7.32 7.89
C THR A 189 -14.90 6.02 8.45
N LEU A 190 -13.84 6.08 9.28
CA LEU A 190 -13.24 4.93 9.95
C LEU A 190 -13.74 4.83 11.38
N SER A 191 -14.23 3.65 11.76
CA SER A 191 -14.73 3.37 13.11
C SER A 191 -14.01 2.19 13.74
N ARG A 192 -13.79 2.28 15.06
CA ARG A 192 -13.33 1.19 15.91
C ARG A 192 -14.37 0.91 16.98
N ASP A 193 -14.80 -0.34 17.11
CA ASP A 193 -15.79 -0.79 18.10
C ASP A 193 -17.08 0.06 18.08
N GLY A 194 -17.53 0.46 16.87
CA GLY A 194 -18.70 1.29 16.65
C GLY A 194 -18.50 2.80 16.89
N SER A 195 -17.32 3.23 17.32
CA SER A 195 -17.01 4.66 17.52
C SER A 195 -16.14 5.18 16.38
N VAL A 196 -16.52 6.32 15.80
CA VAL A 196 -15.70 7.00 14.77
C VAL A 196 -14.37 7.42 15.36
N VAL A 197 -13.27 7.02 14.72
CA VAL A 197 -11.90 7.36 15.13
C VAL A 197 -11.22 8.33 14.18
N ASP A 198 -11.61 8.33 12.90
CA ASP A 198 -11.09 9.27 11.90
C ASP A 198 -12.02 9.34 10.68
N SER A 199 -11.79 10.34 9.84
CA SER A 199 -12.42 10.49 8.53
C SER A 199 -11.45 11.09 7.54
N GLY A 200 -11.63 10.77 6.26
CA GLY A 200 -10.78 11.26 5.19
C GLY A 200 -11.51 11.36 3.86
N ALA A 201 -10.76 11.71 2.85
CA ALA A 201 -11.24 11.83 1.48
C ALA A 201 -10.25 11.17 0.52
N GLY A 202 -10.70 10.82 -0.68
CA GLY A 202 -9.84 10.27 -1.72
C GLY A 202 -8.69 11.19 -2.08
N SER A 203 -8.90 12.51 -2.02
CA SER A 203 -7.86 13.52 -2.25
C SER A 203 -6.70 13.48 -1.25
N ASN A 204 -6.83 12.81 -0.10
CA ASN A 204 -5.72 12.60 0.82
C ASN A 204 -4.62 11.71 0.22
N ALA A 205 -4.96 10.84 -0.73
CA ALA A 205 -3.99 10.03 -1.46
C ALA A 205 -3.42 10.84 -2.66
N LEU A 206 -2.47 11.75 -2.42
CA LEU A 206 -1.81 12.59 -3.44
C LEU A 206 -2.78 13.31 -4.38
N ASP A 207 -3.78 13.99 -3.84
CA ASP A 207 -4.81 14.71 -4.57
C ASP A 207 -5.85 13.78 -5.28
N GLY A 208 -5.68 12.46 -5.17
CA GLY A 208 -6.60 11.41 -5.63
C GLY A 208 -5.93 10.08 -5.93
N PRO A 209 -6.64 8.94 -5.82
CA PRO A 209 -6.10 7.61 -6.09
C PRO A 209 -5.44 7.48 -7.48
N ILE A 210 -6.02 8.09 -8.51
CA ILE A 210 -5.45 8.07 -9.88
C ILE A 210 -4.18 8.94 -9.97
N GLU A 211 -4.12 10.05 -9.24
CA GLU A 211 -2.90 10.87 -9.17
C GLU A 211 -1.78 10.15 -8.43
N ALA A 212 -2.09 9.39 -7.37
CA ALA A 212 -1.11 8.54 -6.69
C ALA A 212 -0.55 7.48 -7.65
N LEU A 213 -1.42 6.83 -8.45
CA LEU A 213 -0.98 5.88 -9.47
C LEU A 213 -0.14 6.56 -10.57
N ARG A 214 -0.54 7.73 -11.06
CA ARG A 214 0.23 8.51 -12.04
C ARG A 214 1.63 8.87 -11.53
N HIS A 215 1.75 9.22 -10.25
CA HIS A 215 3.04 9.43 -9.60
C HIS A 215 3.90 8.16 -9.63
N LEU A 216 3.35 7.00 -9.27
CA LEU A 216 4.07 5.73 -9.30
C LEU A 216 4.55 5.36 -10.71
N VAL A 217 3.71 5.56 -11.74
CA VAL A 217 4.10 5.36 -13.15
C VAL A 217 5.34 6.19 -13.50
N GLY A 218 5.36 7.47 -13.08
CA GLY A 218 6.53 8.34 -13.29
C GLY A 218 7.78 7.84 -12.57
N VAL A 219 7.65 7.42 -11.31
CA VAL A 219 8.80 6.90 -10.52
C VAL A 219 9.39 5.64 -11.16
N LEU A 220 8.54 4.73 -11.62
CA LEU A 220 8.99 3.46 -12.23
C LEU A 220 9.61 3.64 -13.61
N ALA A 221 9.24 4.68 -14.33
CA ALA A 221 9.86 4.98 -15.64
C ALA A 221 11.35 5.32 -15.53
N ASP A 222 11.76 5.87 -14.39
CA ASP A 222 13.15 6.20 -14.08
C ASP A 222 13.89 5.08 -13.31
N ASP A 223 13.22 3.94 -13.07
CA ASP A 223 13.79 2.80 -12.33
C ASP A 223 14.14 1.63 -13.26
N PRO A 224 15.41 1.43 -13.62
CA PRO A 224 15.81 0.38 -14.56
C PRO A 224 15.79 -1.03 -13.94
N GLU A 225 15.68 -1.14 -12.61
CA GLU A 225 15.72 -2.43 -11.90
C GLU A 225 14.31 -3.00 -11.62
N ASN A 226 13.28 -2.18 -11.67
CA ASN A 226 11.90 -2.60 -11.45
C ASN A 226 11.06 -2.39 -12.71
N PRO A 227 10.25 -3.38 -13.12
CA PRO A 227 9.46 -3.29 -14.35
C PRO A 227 8.36 -2.21 -14.25
N PRO A 228 7.88 -1.67 -15.38
CA PRO A 228 6.70 -0.82 -15.42
C PRO A 228 5.46 -1.56 -14.90
N ILE A 229 4.38 -0.82 -14.67
CA ILE A 229 3.09 -1.38 -14.24
C ILE A 229 2.39 -1.96 -15.48
N THR A 230 1.92 -3.20 -15.35
CA THR A 230 1.28 -3.94 -16.43
C THR A 230 -0.19 -4.24 -16.15
N ALA A 231 -0.92 -4.64 -17.19
CA ALA A 231 -2.26 -5.21 -17.04
C ALA A 231 -2.28 -6.33 -15.98
N ASP A 232 -3.45 -6.55 -15.40
CA ASP A 232 -3.71 -7.51 -14.32
C ASP A 232 -3.08 -7.17 -12.96
N GLU A 233 -2.23 -6.14 -12.85
CA GLU A 233 -1.79 -5.66 -11.55
C GLU A 233 -2.89 -4.89 -10.81
N MET A 234 -2.88 -5.00 -9.48
CA MET A 234 -3.69 -4.13 -8.62
C MET A 234 -2.79 -3.12 -7.89
N ILE A 235 -3.32 -1.90 -7.69
CA ILE A 235 -2.57 -0.83 -7.02
C ILE A 235 -3.34 -0.34 -5.80
N SER A 236 -2.78 -0.52 -4.60
CA SER A 236 -3.26 0.12 -3.38
C SER A 236 -2.67 1.53 -3.30
N THR A 237 -3.53 2.54 -3.20
CA THR A 237 -3.15 3.92 -3.55
C THR A 237 -2.74 4.79 -2.37
N GLY A 238 -2.72 4.20 -1.18
CA GLY A 238 -2.34 4.87 0.06
C GLY A 238 -3.53 5.29 0.92
N THR A 239 -3.24 5.50 2.19
CA THR A 239 -4.27 5.68 3.21
C THR A 239 -5.08 6.97 3.04
N LEU A 240 -6.39 6.83 3.19
CA LEU A 240 -7.34 7.96 3.18
C LEU A 240 -7.44 8.66 4.54
N THR A 241 -7.00 7.99 5.62
CA THR A 241 -6.99 8.51 6.99
C THR A 241 -5.58 8.43 7.58
N ARG A 242 -5.46 8.53 8.90
CA ARG A 242 -4.23 8.15 9.61
C ARG A 242 -4.17 6.63 9.75
N ALA A 243 -2.95 6.09 9.93
CA ALA A 243 -2.71 4.70 10.26
C ALA A 243 -2.91 4.46 11.78
N PHE A 244 -3.81 3.56 12.16
CA PHE A 244 -4.10 3.29 13.57
C PHE A 244 -3.55 1.95 14.02
N PRO A 245 -2.87 1.89 15.19
CA PRO A 245 -2.45 0.63 15.77
C PRO A 245 -3.67 -0.23 16.08
N VAL A 246 -3.57 -1.52 15.80
CA VAL A 246 -4.62 -2.51 16.03
C VAL A 246 -4.26 -3.47 17.15
N SER A 247 -5.27 -4.01 17.82
CA SER A 247 -5.11 -5.00 18.88
C SER A 247 -6.17 -6.09 18.78
N PRO A 248 -5.88 -7.32 19.24
CA PRO A 248 -6.86 -8.40 19.29
C PRO A 248 -8.18 -7.99 19.95
N GLY A 249 -9.28 -8.48 19.41
CA GLY A 249 -10.65 -8.20 19.87
C GLY A 249 -11.27 -6.92 19.30
N GLN A 250 -10.50 -6.02 18.69
CA GLN A 250 -11.05 -4.80 18.09
C GLN A 250 -11.79 -5.10 16.77
N ARG A 251 -12.94 -4.46 16.59
CA ARG A 251 -13.66 -4.44 15.32
C ARG A 251 -13.45 -3.11 14.62
N TRP A 252 -13.02 -3.18 13.36
CA TRP A 252 -12.77 -2.02 12.52
C TRP A 252 -13.72 -2.01 11.33
N SER A 253 -14.34 -0.88 11.07
CA SER A 253 -15.28 -0.73 9.96
C SER A 253 -15.18 0.64 9.30
N THR A 254 -15.57 0.70 8.03
CA THR A 254 -15.64 1.94 7.26
C THR A 254 -17.01 2.15 6.65
N VAL A 255 -17.31 3.42 6.38
CA VAL A 255 -18.41 3.85 5.51
C VAL A 255 -17.80 4.72 4.42
N ILE A 256 -18.10 4.38 3.15
CA ILE A 256 -17.71 5.19 1.99
C ILE A 256 -18.89 6.08 1.60
N GLY A 257 -18.61 7.34 1.33
CA GLY A 257 -19.58 8.31 0.81
C GLY A 257 -19.10 8.91 -0.52
N GLY A 258 -20.04 9.30 -1.38
CA GLY A 258 -19.74 9.95 -2.66
C GLY A 258 -19.29 9.02 -3.81
N PHE A 259 -19.10 7.75 -3.54
CA PHE A 259 -18.83 6.72 -4.54
C PHE A 259 -19.50 5.41 -4.12
N ASP A 260 -19.99 4.61 -5.07
CA ASP A 260 -20.71 3.36 -4.78
C ASP A 260 -19.77 2.20 -4.50
N LEU A 261 -19.11 2.24 -3.35
CA LEU A 261 -18.30 1.15 -2.83
C LEU A 261 -18.80 0.71 -1.46
N PRO A 262 -18.90 -0.60 -1.21
CA PRO A 262 -19.21 -1.08 0.13
C PRO A 262 -18.10 -0.71 1.12
N GLY A 263 -18.48 -0.41 2.36
CA GLY A 263 -17.53 -0.28 3.45
C GLY A 263 -16.90 -1.62 3.82
N MET A 264 -15.81 -1.56 4.57
CA MET A 264 -15.12 -2.72 5.14
C MET A 264 -15.59 -2.97 6.58
N ASP A 265 -15.51 -4.22 7.01
CA ASP A 265 -15.82 -4.64 8.39
C ASP A 265 -14.97 -5.88 8.71
N VAL A 266 -14.01 -5.73 9.64
CA VAL A 266 -13.14 -6.83 10.09
C VAL A 266 -12.99 -6.81 11.62
N THR A 267 -12.75 -7.99 12.19
CA THR A 267 -12.40 -8.15 13.60
C THR A 267 -10.99 -8.70 13.70
N ILE A 268 -10.14 -8.13 14.54
CA ILE A 268 -8.77 -8.60 14.78
C ILE A 268 -8.83 -9.79 15.74
N ALA A 269 -8.20 -10.92 15.36
CA ALA A 269 -8.13 -12.12 16.20
C ALA A 269 -7.20 -11.95 17.41
#